data_83ba666872133e0b0123e6a951099baf
#
_entry.id   83ba666872133e0b0123e6a951099baf
#
_cell.length_a   1.000
_cell.length_b   1.000
_cell.length_c   1.000
_cell.angle_alpha   90.00
_cell.angle_beta   90.00
_cell.angle_gamma   90.00
#
_symmetry.space_group_name_H-M   'P 1'
#
loop_
_entity.id
_entity.type
_entity.pdbx_description
1 polymer ?
#
loop_
_entity_poly.entity_id
_entity_poly.type
_entity_poly.pdbx_seq_one_letter_code
_entity_poly.pdbx_strand_id
1 'polypeptide(L)'
;MDNYCNNCGNYGHTYQMCRHPIMSYGIILYHIDDEGIGRIVMVERKDSISYIEFIRGKYKNELNYKYIKLLISRMTQIEKEQLLNHDFDTLWKNLWIHTDNVNKRIQNEYEKSRIIFNRLKEGVSYKDREFSLQSIIMEIKKNNYTMNEWEIPKGRRKLYEDNKSCAIREFLEETNINKNKYTFIENVIPLMEEYKGINHVRYKHVY
;
A
#
# COMPACT_ATOMS: atom_id res chain seq x y z
N MET A 1 -0.02 20.42 25.14
CA MET A 1 -0.92 19.94 24.06
C MET A 1 -0.90 18.42 24.14
N ASP A 2 -2.05 17.83 24.38
CA ASP A 2 -2.16 16.38 24.48
C ASP A 2 -1.91 15.74 23.12
N ASN A 3 -0.79 15.05 22.99
CA ASN A 3 -0.39 14.36 21.76
C ASN A 3 -1.35 13.19 21.50
N TYR A 4 -2.36 13.40 20.66
CA TYR A 4 -3.27 12.35 20.20
C TYR A 4 -2.64 11.55 19.08
N CYS A 5 -2.66 10.23 19.20
CA CYS A 5 -2.14 9.30 18.19
C CYS A 5 -3.26 8.82 17.28
N ASN A 6 -3.31 9.29 16.05
CA ASN A 6 -4.29 8.83 15.05
C ASN A 6 -4.12 7.35 14.64
N ASN A 7 -3.01 6.69 14.98
CA ASN A 7 -2.87 5.25 14.76
C ASN A 7 -3.68 4.43 15.78
N CYS A 8 -3.40 4.58 17.08
CA CYS A 8 -4.06 3.78 18.12
C CYS A 8 -5.23 4.47 18.82
N GLY A 9 -5.41 5.79 18.65
CA GLY A 9 -6.47 6.56 19.28
C GLY A 9 -6.19 7.00 20.73
N ASN A 10 -5.00 6.73 21.24
CA ASN A 10 -4.63 7.10 22.60
C ASN A 10 -3.90 8.45 22.63
N TYR A 11 -3.96 9.12 23.78
CA TYR A 11 -3.18 10.32 24.08
C TYR A 11 -1.79 9.96 24.61
N GLY A 12 -0.91 10.96 24.68
CA GLY A 12 0.43 10.86 25.26
C GLY A 12 1.55 10.55 24.26
N HIS A 13 1.25 10.29 22.98
CA HIS A 13 2.26 10.10 21.93
C HIS A 13 1.71 10.43 20.54
N THR A 14 2.61 10.67 19.60
CA THR A 14 2.27 10.87 18.17
C THR A 14 2.28 9.55 17.40
N TYR A 15 1.75 9.55 16.18
CA TYR A 15 1.82 8.41 15.28
C TYR A 15 3.24 7.82 15.13
N GLN A 16 4.25 8.69 15.03
CA GLN A 16 5.65 8.26 14.84
C GLN A 16 6.22 7.48 16.04
N MET A 17 5.71 7.74 17.24
CA MET A 17 6.12 7.08 18.47
C MET A 17 5.21 5.93 18.87
N CYS A 18 4.21 5.63 18.04
CA CYS A 18 3.24 4.58 18.33
C CYS A 18 3.88 3.19 18.26
N ARG A 19 3.72 2.40 19.33
CA ARG A 19 4.22 1.02 19.41
C ARG A 19 3.22 -0.03 18.91
N HIS A 20 1.97 0.38 18.67
CA HIS A 20 0.96 -0.49 18.10
C HIS A 20 1.26 -0.79 16.63
N PRO A 21 0.77 -1.92 16.08
CA PRO A 21 0.74 -2.13 14.63
C PRO A 21 0.11 -0.95 13.91
N ILE A 22 0.40 -0.79 12.64
CA ILE A 22 -0.32 0.19 11.82
C ILE A 22 -1.77 -0.27 11.69
N MET A 23 -2.69 0.54 12.23
CA MET A 23 -4.12 0.23 12.30
C MET A 23 -4.84 0.72 11.03
N SER A 24 -5.73 -0.12 10.51
CA SER A 24 -6.70 0.26 9.48
C SER A 24 -8.08 -0.27 9.88
N TYR A 25 -9.12 0.44 9.46
CA TYR A 25 -10.51 0.12 9.78
C TYR A 25 -11.31 0.03 8.49
N GLY A 26 -12.10 -1.01 8.34
CA GLY A 26 -12.85 -1.28 7.12
C GLY A 26 -14.22 -1.87 7.40
N ILE A 27 -14.95 -2.13 6.32
CA ILE A 27 -16.28 -2.75 6.36
C ILE A 27 -16.27 -3.98 5.47
N ILE A 28 -16.68 -5.13 6.03
CA ILE A 28 -17.02 -6.30 5.25
C ILE A 28 -18.49 -6.17 4.88
N LEU A 29 -18.77 -5.70 3.66
CA LEU A 29 -20.13 -5.70 3.13
C LEU A 29 -20.39 -7.02 2.43
N TYR A 30 -21.41 -7.74 2.89
CA TYR A 30 -21.86 -8.97 2.24
C TYR A 30 -23.32 -8.87 1.79
N HIS A 31 -23.65 -9.64 0.79
CA HIS A 31 -24.98 -9.80 0.26
C HIS A 31 -25.22 -11.29 -0.03
N ILE A 32 -26.42 -11.76 0.25
CA ILE A 32 -26.86 -13.09 -0.18
C ILE A 32 -27.73 -12.88 -1.40
N ASP A 33 -27.30 -13.42 -2.54
CA ASP A 33 -28.04 -13.28 -3.80
C ASP A 33 -29.30 -14.20 -3.82
N ASP A 34 -30.07 -14.09 -4.89
CA ASP A 34 -31.33 -14.84 -5.05
C ASP A 34 -31.13 -16.37 -5.10
N GLU A 35 -29.90 -16.82 -5.37
CA GLU A 35 -29.49 -18.23 -5.38
C GLU A 35 -29.01 -18.71 -4.00
N GLY A 36 -29.02 -17.82 -3.00
CA GLY A 36 -28.53 -18.11 -1.64
C GLY A 36 -27.00 -18.08 -1.50
N ILE A 37 -26.28 -17.56 -2.50
CA ILE A 37 -24.82 -17.46 -2.49
C ILE A 37 -24.39 -16.18 -1.80
N GLY A 38 -23.53 -16.30 -0.79
CA GLY A 38 -22.92 -15.16 -0.11
C GLY A 38 -21.82 -14.51 -0.98
N ARG A 39 -21.94 -13.21 -1.20
CA ARG A 39 -20.94 -12.38 -1.92
C ARG A 39 -20.40 -11.29 -1.03
N ILE A 40 -19.13 -10.98 -1.17
CA ILE A 40 -18.44 -9.92 -0.41
C ILE A 40 -17.93 -8.87 -1.38
N VAL A 41 -18.07 -7.60 -0.99
CA VAL A 41 -17.48 -6.49 -1.73
C VAL A 41 -15.97 -6.44 -1.45
N MET A 42 -15.19 -6.49 -2.51
CA MET A 42 -13.75 -6.32 -2.47
C MET A 42 -13.33 -5.28 -3.49
N VAL A 43 -12.19 -4.65 -3.29
CA VAL A 43 -11.57 -3.71 -4.23
C VAL A 43 -10.24 -4.26 -4.72
N GLU A 44 -9.99 -4.13 -6.02
CA GLU A 44 -8.69 -4.41 -6.61
C GLU A 44 -7.82 -3.16 -6.52
N ARG A 45 -6.59 -3.33 -6.06
CA ARG A 45 -5.62 -2.22 -6.05
C ARG A 45 -5.26 -1.83 -7.47
N LYS A 46 -5.15 -0.52 -7.73
CA LYS A 46 -4.64 -0.01 -9.00
C LYS A 46 -3.19 -0.45 -9.24
N ASP A 47 -2.37 -0.35 -8.22
CA ASP A 47 -0.96 -0.70 -8.25
C ASP A 47 -0.65 -1.68 -7.10
N SER A 48 0.21 -2.68 -7.33
CA SER A 48 0.61 -3.61 -6.28
C SER A 48 1.37 -2.89 -5.16
N ILE A 49 1.26 -3.42 -3.93
CA ILE A 49 2.00 -2.87 -2.78
C ILE A 49 3.51 -2.84 -3.08
N SER A 50 4.01 -3.87 -3.76
CA SER A 50 5.42 -3.98 -4.12
C SER A 50 5.87 -2.93 -5.13
N TYR A 51 5.03 -2.61 -6.11
CA TYR A 51 5.29 -1.54 -7.07
C TYR A 51 5.31 -0.17 -6.38
N ILE A 52 4.31 0.11 -5.54
CA ILE A 52 4.24 1.35 -4.75
C ILE A 52 5.49 1.51 -3.87
N GLU A 53 5.89 0.47 -3.15
CA GLU A 53 7.09 0.52 -2.29
C GLU A 53 8.37 0.72 -3.11
N PHE A 54 8.45 0.11 -4.28
CA PHE A 54 9.59 0.28 -5.18
C PHE A 54 9.69 1.71 -5.71
N ILE A 55 8.64 2.26 -6.32
CA ILE A 55 8.64 3.65 -6.82
C ILE A 55 8.95 4.65 -5.71
N ARG A 56 8.46 4.41 -4.49
CA ARG A 56 8.72 5.25 -3.32
C ARG A 56 10.10 5.03 -2.68
N GLY A 57 10.97 4.20 -3.26
CA GLY A 57 12.33 3.98 -2.78
C GLY A 57 12.39 3.35 -1.38
N LYS A 58 11.40 2.53 -0.97
CA LYS A 58 11.32 1.95 0.38
C LYS A 58 12.28 0.79 0.64
N TYR A 59 13.31 0.66 -0.16
CA TYR A 59 14.35 -0.37 -0.05
C TYR A 59 15.72 0.12 0.44
N LYS A 60 15.74 1.27 1.12
CA LYS A 60 16.90 1.96 1.74
C LYS A 60 17.85 2.58 0.71
N ASN A 61 18.43 1.79 -0.17
CA ASN A 61 19.33 2.22 -1.25
C ASN A 61 19.37 1.19 -2.38
N GLU A 62 19.98 1.56 -3.50
CA GLU A 62 20.14 0.75 -4.70
C GLU A 62 20.95 -0.54 -4.48
N LEU A 63 21.72 -0.63 -3.40
CA LEU A 63 22.56 -1.80 -3.10
C LEU A 63 21.80 -2.94 -2.41
N ASN A 64 20.56 -2.71 -2.00
CA ASN A 64 19.72 -3.73 -1.35
C ASN A 64 19.10 -4.70 -2.38
N TYR A 65 19.98 -5.32 -3.18
CA TYR A 65 19.60 -6.23 -4.27
C TYR A 65 18.53 -7.27 -3.88
N LYS A 66 18.71 -7.94 -2.73
CA LYS A 66 17.77 -9.00 -2.31
C LYS A 66 16.36 -8.48 -2.11
N TYR A 67 16.21 -7.33 -1.48
CA TYR A 67 14.89 -6.74 -1.23
C TYR A 67 14.29 -6.13 -2.50
N ILE A 68 15.10 -5.48 -3.32
CA ILE A 68 14.69 -4.97 -4.64
C ILE A 68 14.17 -6.12 -5.52
N LYS A 69 14.93 -7.23 -5.61
CA LYS A 69 14.50 -8.41 -6.35
C LYS A 69 13.21 -9.02 -5.78
N LEU A 70 13.04 -9.04 -4.47
CA LEU A 70 11.81 -9.48 -3.81
C LEU A 70 10.62 -8.60 -4.20
N LEU A 71 10.76 -7.27 -4.16
CA LEU A 71 9.71 -6.35 -4.60
C LEU A 71 9.32 -6.60 -6.05
N ILE A 72 10.31 -6.62 -6.95
CA ILE A 72 10.08 -6.82 -8.39
C ILE A 72 9.45 -8.21 -8.67
N SER A 73 9.83 -9.25 -7.92
CA SER A 73 9.25 -10.59 -8.09
C SER A 73 7.76 -10.67 -7.76
N ARG A 74 7.25 -9.72 -6.98
CA ARG A 74 5.84 -9.64 -6.55
C ARG A 74 5.00 -8.66 -7.38
N MET A 75 5.60 -8.02 -8.36
CA MET A 75 4.89 -7.15 -9.30
C MET A 75 4.23 -7.96 -10.41
N THR A 76 3.18 -7.39 -10.97
CA THR A 76 2.57 -7.91 -12.21
C THR A 76 3.52 -7.74 -13.39
N GLN A 77 3.26 -8.43 -14.49
CA GLN A 77 4.05 -8.28 -15.70
C GLN A 77 3.95 -6.85 -16.26
N ILE A 78 2.75 -6.28 -16.24
CA ILE A 78 2.49 -4.89 -16.68
C ILE A 78 3.33 -3.89 -15.90
N GLU A 79 3.38 -4.02 -14.57
CA GLU A 79 4.19 -3.13 -13.73
C GLU A 79 5.69 -3.24 -14.03
N LYS A 80 6.21 -4.44 -14.28
CA LYS A 80 7.61 -4.64 -14.68
C LYS A 80 7.92 -3.97 -16.02
N GLU A 81 7.01 -4.07 -16.98
CA GLU A 81 7.13 -3.40 -18.28
C GLU A 81 7.08 -1.88 -18.12
N GLN A 82 6.22 -1.35 -17.25
CA GLN A 82 6.19 0.08 -16.93
C GLN A 82 7.53 0.57 -16.39
N LEU A 83 8.16 -0.18 -15.45
CA LEU A 83 9.48 0.18 -14.92
C LEU A 83 10.57 0.27 -15.99
N LEU A 84 10.52 -0.57 -17.02
CA LEU A 84 11.49 -0.57 -18.11
C LEU A 84 11.24 0.56 -19.10
N ASN A 85 9.97 0.80 -19.46
CA ASN A 85 9.57 1.64 -20.58
C ASN A 85 9.40 3.12 -20.23
N HIS A 86 9.16 3.45 -18.95
CA HIS A 86 8.94 4.83 -18.53
C HIS A 86 10.11 5.41 -17.73
N ASP A 87 10.21 6.73 -17.73
CA ASP A 87 11.07 7.47 -16.82
C ASP A 87 10.43 7.55 -15.41
N PHE A 88 11.24 7.94 -14.44
CA PHE A 88 10.79 8.03 -13.05
C PHE A 88 9.67 9.05 -12.85
N ASP A 89 9.74 10.17 -13.56
CA ASP A 89 8.77 11.26 -13.40
C ASP A 89 7.38 10.84 -13.85
N THR A 90 7.30 10.10 -14.95
CA THR A 90 6.05 9.48 -15.44
C THR A 90 5.50 8.46 -14.45
N LEU A 91 6.36 7.56 -13.94
CA LEU A 91 5.94 6.54 -12.96
C LEU A 91 5.45 7.18 -11.66
N TRP A 92 6.17 8.19 -11.16
CA TRP A 92 5.78 8.93 -9.96
C TRP A 92 4.47 9.68 -10.13
N LYS A 93 4.29 10.38 -11.25
CA LYS A 93 3.04 11.09 -11.56
C LYS A 93 1.86 10.12 -11.64
N ASN A 94 2.04 8.96 -12.26
CA ASN A 94 0.99 7.94 -12.36
C ASN A 94 0.60 7.39 -10.98
N LEU A 95 1.55 7.27 -10.05
CA LEU A 95 1.27 6.83 -8.69
C LEU A 95 0.38 7.82 -7.91
N TRP A 96 0.49 9.13 -8.22
CA TRP A 96 -0.15 10.22 -7.48
C TRP A 96 -1.21 10.99 -8.27
N ILE A 97 -1.80 10.40 -9.32
CA ILE A 97 -2.76 11.07 -10.23
C ILE A 97 -3.91 11.80 -9.49
N HIS A 98 -4.30 11.33 -8.32
CA HIS A 98 -5.42 11.89 -7.55
C HIS A 98 -4.99 12.74 -6.34
N THR A 99 -3.71 13.15 -6.27
CA THR A 99 -3.21 13.87 -5.09
C THR A 99 -2.84 15.31 -5.47
N ASP A 100 -3.79 16.23 -5.30
CA ASP A 100 -3.60 17.65 -5.61
C ASP A 100 -2.61 18.39 -4.68
N ASN A 101 -2.27 17.81 -3.53
CA ASN A 101 -1.42 18.44 -2.52
C ASN A 101 -0.11 17.69 -2.31
N VAL A 102 0.92 18.09 -3.07
CA VAL A 102 2.30 17.64 -2.84
C VAL A 102 2.87 18.40 -1.64
N ASN A 103 2.86 17.76 -0.47
CA ASN A 103 3.51 18.33 0.71
C ASN A 103 5.04 18.15 0.64
N LYS A 104 5.79 18.92 1.45
CA LYS A 104 7.27 18.89 1.49
C LYS A 104 7.85 17.49 1.74
N ARG A 105 7.12 16.61 2.42
CA ARG A 105 7.54 15.23 2.68
C ARG A 105 7.50 14.39 1.39
N ILE A 106 6.46 14.53 0.60
CA ILE A 106 6.30 13.84 -0.70
C ILE A 106 7.37 14.33 -1.67
N GLN A 107 7.66 15.64 -1.69
CA GLN A 107 8.72 16.23 -2.51
C GLN A 107 10.10 15.66 -2.14
N ASN A 108 10.44 15.59 -0.86
CA ASN A 108 11.70 15.00 -0.40
C ASN A 108 11.81 13.49 -0.71
N GLU A 109 10.68 12.79 -0.68
CA GLU A 109 10.61 11.36 -1.03
C GLU A 109 10.83 11.20 -2.54
N TYR A 110 10.22 12.03 -3.37
CA TYR A 110 10.40 12.06 -4.83
C TYR A 110 11.87 12.20 -5.23
N GLU A 111 12.56 13.26 -4.73
CA GLU A 111 13.95 13.52 -5.10
C GLU A 111 14.89 12.34 -4.76
N LYS A 112 14.75 11.78 -3.57
CA LYS A 112 15.53 10.62 -3.14
C LYS A 112 15.24 9.38 -4.00
N SER A 113 13.97 9.10 -4.23
CA SER A 113 13.55 7.92 -4.98
C SER A 113 13.98 8.00 -6.44
N ARG A 114 13.92 9.19 -7.05
CA ARG A 114 14.36 9.45 -8.42
C ARG A 114 15.85 9.13 -8.61
N ILE A 115 16.69 9.61 -7.70
CA ILE A 115 18.14 9.35 -7.76
C ILE A 115 18.42 7.82 -7.69
N ILE A 116 17.78 7.12 -6.76
CA ILE A 116 17.98 5.67 -6.58
C ILE A 116 17.47 4.89 -7.79
N PHE A 117 16.28 5.24 -8.31
CA PHE A 117 15.70 4.60 -9.49
C PHE A 117 16.59 4.76 -10.73
N ASN A 118 17.07 5.97 -11.01
CA ASN A 118 17.91 6.25 -12.18
C ASN A 118 19.23 5.47 -12.10
N ARG A 119 19.86 5.42 -10.93
CA ARG A 119 21.06 4.60 -10.73
C ARG A 119 20.79 3.11 -10.99
N LEU A 120 19.69 2.57 -10.51
CA LEU A 120 19.30 1.19 -10.80
C LEU A 120 19.04 0.96 -12.29
N LYS A 121 18.48 1.95 -12.99
CA LYS A 121 18.20 1.86 -14.44
C LYS A 121 19.49 1.90 -15.25
N GLU A 122 20.46 2.74 -14.87
CA GLU A 122 21.78 2.85 -15.49
C GLU A 122 22.68 1.65 -15.19
N GLY A 123 22.56 1.07 -14.01
CA GLY A 123 23.37 -0.03 -13.52
C GLY A 123 24.17 0.33 -12.28
N VAL A 124 24.31 -0.63 -11.39
CA VAL A 124 25.02 -0.50 -10.12
C VAL A 124 26.04 -1.59 -9.96
N SER A 125 27.27 -1.17 -9.62
CA SER A 125 28.35 -2.10 -9.22
C SER A 125 28.45 -2.14 -7.70
N TYR A 126 28.33 -3.33 -7.12
CA TYR A 126 28.47 -3.52 -5.68
C TYR A 126 29.22 -4.81 -5.36
N LYS A 127 30.37 -4.71 -4.71
CA LYS A 127 31.32 -5.79 -4.53
C LYS A 127 31.63 -6.36 -5.91
N ASP A 128 31.70 -7.63 -6.13
CA ASP A 128 32.01 -8.28 -7.42
C ASP A 128 30.76 -8.51 -8.29
N ARG A 129 29.69 -7.74 -8.10
CA ARG A 129 28.43 -7.92 -8.81
C ARG A 129 28.00 -6.61 -9.48
N GLU A 130 27.71 -6.71 -10.75
CA GLU A 130 26.99 -5.67 -11.50
C GLU A 130 25.54 -6.08 -11.73
N PHE A 131 24.62 -5.16 -11.54
CA PHE A 131 23.20 -5.38 -11.82
C PHE A 131 22.49 -4.09 -12.20
N SER A 132 21.46 -4.22 -12.99
CA SER A 132 20.57 -3.13 -13.36
C SER A 132 19.12 -3.53 -13.13
N LEU A 133 18.20 -2.57 -13.21
CA LEU A 133 16.78 -2.85 -13.16
C LEU A 133 16.37 -3.91 -14.19
N GLN A 134 16.89 -3.77 -15.42
CA GLN A 134 16.64 -4.73 -16.50
C GLN A 134 17.17 -6.13 -16.17
N SER A 135 18.41 -6.25 -15.68
CA SER A 135 18.98 -7.55 -15.33
C SER A 135 18.23 -8.24 -14.21
N ILE A 136 17.77 -7.48 -13.18
CA ILE A 136 16.96 -8.02 -12.09
C ILE A 136 15.63 -8.57 -12.61
N ILE A 137 14.95 -7.83 -13.49
CA ILE A 137 13.68 -8.28 -14.08
C ILE A 137 13.89 -9.54 -14.92
N MET A 138 14.96 -9.61 -15.72
CA MET A 138 15.29 -10.78 -16.53
C MET A 138 15.64 -12.02 -15.71
N GLU A 139 16.21 -11.85 -14.52
CA GLU A 139 16.50 -12.98 -13.61
C GLU A 139 15.22 -13.61 -13.01
N ILE A 140 14.09 -12.93 -13.08
CA ILE A 140 12.82 -13.41 -12.54
C ILE A 140 12.13 -14.29 -13.60
N LYS A 141 12.47 -15.57 -13.62
CA LYS A 141 12.05 -16.55 -14.65
C LYS A 141 10.54 -16.82 -14.68
N LYS A 142 9.82 -16.59 -13.58
CA LYS A 142 8.39 -16.88 -13.47
C LYS A 142 7.67 -15.70 -12.83
N ASN A 143 6.69 -15.18 -13.54
CA ASN A 143 5.75 -14.24 -12.93
C ASN A 143 4.57 -15.01 -12.32
N ASN A 144 4.42 -14.91 -11.00
CA ASN A 144 3.33 -15.57 -10.27
C ASN A 144 2.12 -14.63 -10.08
N TYR A 145 2.26 -13.35 -10.41
CA TYR A 145 1.25 -12.33 -10.19
C TYR A 145 0.73 -11.82 -11.54
N THR A 146 -0.50 -12.20 -11.86
CA THR A 146 -1.17 -11.83 -13.13
C THR A 146 -2.09 -10.64 -12.95
N MET A 147 -2.49 -10.33 -11.71
CA MET A 147 -3.34 -9.21 -11.33
C MET A 147 -2.87 -8.62 -9.99
N ASN A 148 -3.33 -7.42 -9.69
CA ASN A 148 -3.03 -6.77 -8.41
C ASN A 148 -3.80 -7.40 -7.25
N GLU A 149 -3.44 -7.02 -6.02
CA GLU A 149 -4.07 -7.55 -4.83
C GLU A 149 -5.52 -7.08 -4.71
N TRP A 150 -6.40 -8.01 -4.31
CA TRP A 150 -7.76 -7.72 -3.88
C TRP A 150 -7.82 -7.62 -2.37
N GLU A 151 -8.53 -6.62 -1.86
CA GLU A 151 -8.64 -6.41 -0.42
C GLU A 151 -10.05 -5.95 -0.01
N ILE A 152 -10.38 -6.14 1.26
CA ILE A 152 -11.55 -5.52 1.88
C ILE A 152 -11.29 -4.02 1.98
N PRO A 153 -12.26 -3.16 1.56
CA PRO A 153 -12.13 -1.70 1.66
C PRO A 153 -11.82 -1.26 3.08
N LYS A 154 -10.70 -0.53 3.27
CA LYS A 154 -10.22 -0.09 4.58
C LYS A 154 -9.17 1.00 4.48
N GLY A 155 -9.07 1.80 5.50
CA GLY A 155 -7.98 2.76 5.59
C GLY A 155 -7.68 3.24 6.99
N ARG A 156 -6.90 4.30 7.09
CA ARG A 156 -6.38 4.82 8.35
C ARG A 156 -7.21 5.97 8.87
N ARG A 157 -7.30 6.08 10.20
CA ARG A 157 -7.99 7.20 10.82
C ARG A 157 -7.35 8.55 10.47
N LYS A 158 -8.20 9.52 10.24
CA LYS A 158 -7.85 10.94 10.31
C LYS A 158 -7.66 11.35 11.78
N LEU A 159 -7.11 12.52 12.00
CA LEU A 159 -6.92 13.05 13.35
C LEU A 159 -8.30 13.21 14.05
N TYR A 160 -8.40 12.69 15.27
CA TYR A 160 -9.64 12.68 16.09
C TYR A 160 -10.82 11.90 15.52
N GLU A 161 -10.64 11.09 14.48
CA GLU A 161 -11.67 10.23 13.92
C GLU A 161 -11.83 8.96 14.75
N ASP A 162 -13.06 8.54 15.05
CA ASP A 162 -13.32 7.23 15.68
C ASP A 162 -13.23 6.08 14.66
N ASN A 163 -13.19 4.84 15.16
CA ASN A 163 -12.99 3.66 14.33
C ASN A 163 -14.11 3.43 13.31
N LYS A 164 -15.39 3.58 13.76
CA LYS A 164 -16.57 3.34 12.92
C LYS A 164 -16.68 4.40 11.82
N SER A 165 -16.45 5.66 12.16
CA SER A 165 -16.45 6.78 11.21
C SER A 165 -15.35 6.62 10.16
N CYS A 166 -14.15 6.19 10.58
CA CYS A 166 -13.05 5.85 9.67
C CYS A 166 -13.46 4.75 8.69
N ALA A 167 -13.99 3.63 9.17
CA ALA A 167 -14.42 2.52 8.33
C ALA A 167 -15.48 2.95 7.31
N ILE A 168 -16.47 3.73 7.73
CA ILE A 168 -17.54 4.24 6.85
C ILE A 168 -16.96 5.16 5.76
N ARG A 169 -16.09 6.10 6.14
CA ARG A 169 -15.45 7.02 5.20
C ARG A 169 -14.60 6.30 4.17
N GLU A 170 -13.68 5.43 4.62
CA GLU A 170 -12.80 4.67 3.74
C GLU A 170 -13.61 3.76 2.79
N PHE A 171 -14.65 3.10 3.31
CA PHE A 171 -15.53 2.28 2.50
C PHE A 171 -16.24 3.09 1.40
N LEU A 172 -16.72 4.29 1.73
CA LEU A 172 -17.33 5.18 0.74
C LEU A 172 -16.29 5.69 -0.28
N GLU A 173 -15.09 6.10 0.18
CA GLU A 173 -14.01 6.60 -0.68
C GLU A 173 -13.54 5.52 -1.68
N GLU A 174 -13.44 4.26 -1.27
CA GLU A 174 -12.93 3.17 -2.10
C GLU A 174 -13.99 2.48 -2.97
N THR A 175 -15.28 2.48 -2.56
CA THR A 175 -16.34 1.73 -3.28
C THR A 175 -17.41 2.62 -3.90
N ASN A 176 -17.49 3.88 -3.50
CA ASN A 176 -18.61 4.80 -3.80
C ASN A 176 -20.00 4.29 -3.35
N ILE A 177 -20.05 3.30 -2.42
CA ILE A 177 -21.29 2.79 -1.84
C ILE A 177 -21.65 3.62 -0.62
N ASN A 178 -22.77 4.37 -0.71
CA ASN A 178 -23.22 5.25 0.36
C ASN A 178 -23.79 4.44 1.55
N LYS A 179 -23.63 4.97 2.78
CA LYS A 179 -24.08 4.38 4.03
C LYS A 179 -25.58 4.03 4.05
N ASN A 180 -26.42 4.74 3.28
CA ASN A 180 -27.87 4.45 3.19
C ASN A 180 -28.19 3.17 2.36
N LYS A 181 -27.20 2.52 1.77
CA LYS A 181 -27.35 1.31 0.96
C LYS A 181 -27.10 0.02 1.75
N TYR A 182 -26.68 0.12 3.01
CA TYR A 182 -26.40 -1.03 3.86
C TYR A 182 -26.72 -0.75 5.33
N THR A 183 -26.88 -1.80 6.11
CA THR A 183 -27.09 -1.72 7.56
C THR A 183 -25.97 -2.44 8.28
N PHE A 184 -25.60 -1.94 9.46
CA PHE A 184 -24.63 -2.61 10.32
C PHE A 184 -25.32 -3.74 11.08
N ILE A 185 -24.63 -4.87 11.19
CA ILE A 185 -25.00 -5.92 12.14
C ILE A 185 -24.45 -5.46 13.49
N GLU A 186 -25.36 -5.15 14.40
CA GLU A 186 -24.99 -4.72 15.75
C GLU A 186 -24.63 -5.92 16.64
N ASN A 187 -23.89 -5.67 17.71
CA ASN A 187 -23.48 -6.66 18.71
C ASN A 187 -22.60 -7.82 18.18
N VAL A 188 -21.82 -7.56 17.14
CA VAL A 188 -20.80 -8.47 16.61
C VAL A 188 -19.42 -7.98 17.04
N ILE A 189 -18.59 -8.93 17.50
CA ILE A 189 -17.17 -8.63 17.76
C ILE A 189 -16.50 -8.39 16.42
N PRO A 190 -15.80 -7.25 16.22
CA PRO A 190 -15.11 -6.96 14.98
C PRO A 190 -14.11 -8.05 14.60
N LEU A 191 -14.07 -8.43 13.34
CA LEU A 191 -13.04 -9.31 12.82
C LEU A 191 -11.70 -8.57 12.78
N MET A 192 -10.63 -9.26 13.15
CA MET A 192 -9.30 -8.67 13.22
C MET A 192 -8.30 -9.54 12.50
N GLU A 193 -7.48 -8.89 11.69
CA GLU A 193 -6.33 -9.49 11.03
C GLU A 193 -5.05 -8.78 11.49
N GLU A 194 -4.06 -9.52 11.95
CA GLU A 194 -2.75 -8.97 12.29
C GLU A 194 -1.65 -9.76 11.58
N TYR A 195 -0.74 -9.05 10.89
CA TYR A 195 0.36 -9.67 10.17
C TYR A 195 1.60 -8.75 10.11
N LYS A 196 2.71 -9.34 9.72
CA LYS A 196 3.95 -8.62 9.46
C LYS A 196 4.20 -8.57 7.95
N GLY A 197 4.24 -7.37 7.39
CA GLY A 197 4.55 -7.17 5.98
C GLY A 197 5.99 -7.54 5.62
N ILE A 198 6.29 -7.63 4.33
CA ILE A 198 7.65 -7.89 3.81
C ILE A 198 8.65 -6.78 4.18
N ASN A 199 8.14 -5.57 4.42
CA ASN A 199 8.89 -4.42 4.93
C ASN A 199 9.16 -4.51 6.45
N HIS A 200 8.83 -5.65 7.08
CA HIS A 200 8.95 -5.91 8.52
C HIS A 200 8.07 -5.03 9.42
N VAL A 201 7.14 -4.27 8.87
CA VAL A 201 6.17 -3.47 9.61
C VAL A 201 4.98 -4.36 10.01
N ARG A 202 4.49 -4.16 11.25
CA ARG A 202 3.28 -4.85 11.73
C ARG A 202 2.04 -4.05 11.34
N TYR A 203 1.04 -4.74 10.83
CA TYR A 203 -0.25 -4.21 10.43
C TYR A 203 -1.36 -4.89 11.22
N LYS A 204 -2.43 -4.15 11.52
CA LYS A 204 -3.65 -4.70 12.10
C LYS A 204 -4.85 -4.07 11.42
N HIS A 205 -5.68 -4.90 10.85
CA HIS A 205 -6.93 -4.50 10.23
C HIS A 205 -8.10 -4.91 11.13
N VAL A 206 -9.11 -4.05 11.21
CA VAL A 206 -10.32 -4.24 12.03
C VAL A 206 -11.52 -3.98 11.12
N TYR A 207 -12.42 -4.95 11.06
CA TYR A 207 -13.59 -4.92 10.19
C TYR A 207 -14.89 -5.08 10.97
#